data_d679bffc4a05e4728b62d0af1be177c8
#
_entry.id   d679bffc4a05e4728b62d0af1be177c8
#
_cell.length_a   1.000
_cell.length_b   1.000
_cell.length_c   1.000
_cell.angle_alpha   90.00
_cell.angle_beta   90.00
_cell.angle_gamma   90.00
#
_symmetry.space_group_name_H-M   'P 1'
#
loop_
_entity.id
_entity.type
_entity.pdbx_description
1 polymer ?
#
loop_
_entity_poly.entity_id
_entity_poly.type
_entity_poly.pdbx_seq_one_letter_code
_entity_poly.pdbx_strand_id
1 'polypeptide(L)'
;SIIINEERFEKELTPKGVKMPETWDDLLDPNYKDVFVWANPTTAGGAYIATACQIFRLGEDAAWDYLKTLDQNVHHYYKGAGDVISPVATGEFIASIAWAHDSFKIQQQGYPLKLIIPKQTAYEIGGSAIIKGGPNTENAKVFIDWLLTKEAQELSVATSYRYPVRTDVAAPAGLPTLEEVDLVDYDRDQAASMKEAVLEKFDAEIISNRA
;
A
#
# COMPACT_ATOMS: atom_id res chain seq x y z
N SER A 1 3.97 0.62 0.92
CA SER A 1 5.07 1.51 0.48
C SER A 1 4.63 2.96 0.41
N ILE A 2 5.60 3.87 0.45
CA ILE A 2 5.43 5.29 0.12
C ILE A 2 5.81 5.47 -1.34
N ILE A 3 5.08 6.31 -2.06
CA ILE A 3 5.39 6.71 -3.44
C ILE A 3 5.52 8.22 -3.53
N ILE A 4 6.53 8.68 -4.27
CA ILE A 4 6.86 10.09 -4.44
C ILE A 4 7.06 10.40 -5.92
N ASN A 5 6.46 11.49 -6.41
CA ASN A 5 6.88 12.08 -7.68
C ASN A 5 8.18 12.85 -7.45
N GLU A 6 9.31 12.30 -7.95
CA GLU A 6 10.65 12.85 -7.67
C GLU A 6 10.81 14.26 -8.24
N GLU A 7 10.35 14.52 -9.46
CA GLU A 7 10.51 15.83 -10.11
C GLU A 7 9.81 16.94 -9.33
N ARG A 8 8.57 16.69 -8.92
CA ARG A 8 7.83 17.68 -8.11
C ARG A 8 8.40 17.81 -6.71
N PHE A 9 8.83 16.71 -6.11
CA PHE A 9 9.44 16.72 -4.79
C PHE A 9 10.70 17.61 -4.79
N GLU A 10 11.60 17.39 -5.75
CA GLU A 10 12.82 18.16 -5.90
C GLU A 10 12.53 19.64 -6.15
N LYS A 11 11.52 19.95 -6.95
CA LYS A 11 11.16 21.31 -7.30
C LYS A 11 10.44 22.05 -6.17
N GLU A 12 9.59 21.39 -5.38
CA GLU A 12 8.64 22.07 -4.50
C GLU A 12 8.91 21.84 -3.01
N LEU A 13 9.45 20.69 -2.61
CA LEU A 13 9.66 20.32 -1.22
C LEU A 13 11.14 20.43 -0.80
N THR A 14 12.07 20.02 -1.64
CA THR A 14 13.51 20.15 -1.37
C THR A 14 13.93 21.60 -1.07
N PRO A 15 13.46 22.64 -1.79
CA PRO A 15 13.79 24.03 -1.46
C PRO A 15 13.25 24.51 -0.10
N LYS A 16 12.23 23.84 0.43
CA LYS A 16 11.68 24.08 1.77
C LYS A 16 12.45 23.35 2.88
N GLY A 17 13.48 22.58 2.52
CA GLY A 17 14.28 21.80 3.46
C GLY A 17 13.70 20.43 3.79
N VAL A 18 12.61 20.00 3.13
CA VAL A 18 12.03 18.67 3.30
C VAL A 18 12.98 17.62 2.70
N LYS A 19 13.26 16.57 3.45
CA LYS A 19 14.06 15.44 2.98
C LYS A 19 13.15 14.39 2.34
N MET A 20 13.69 13.62 1.39
CA MET A 20 13.01 12.45 0.86
C MET A 20 12.63 11.51 2.00
N PRO A 21 11.36 11.08 2.11
CA PRO A 21 10.92 10.27 3.23
C PRO A 21 11.62 8.90 3.22
N GLU A 22 12.00 8.43 4.41
CA GLU A 22 12.58 7.10 4.63
C GLU A 22 11.70 6.28 5.58
N THR A 23 10.90 6.97 6.39
CA THR A 23 10.05 6.40 7.43
C THR A 23 8.58 6.79 7.23
N TRP A 24 7.69 6.07 7.90
CA TRP A 24 6.28 6.44 7.94
C TRP A 24 6.06 7.83 8.57
N ASP A 25 6.86 8.17 9.58
CA ASP A 25 6.72 9.41 10.35
C ASP A 25 7.14 10.64 9.54
N ASP A 26 7.97 10.47 8.52
CA ASP A 26 8.35 11.58 7.61
C ASP A 26 7.15 12.13 6.83
N LEU A 27 6.08 11.33 6.65
CA LEU A 27 4.84 11.79 6.02
C LEU A 27 4.03 12.75 6.89
N LEU A 28 4.39 12.90 8.17
CA LEU A 28 3.76 13.85 9.09
C LEU A 28 4.27 15.28 8.91
N ASP A 29 5.32 15.49 8.11
CA ASP A 29 5.82 16.85 7.81
C ASP A 29 4.68 17.69 7.19
N PRO A 30 4.33 18.86 7.77
CA PRO A 30 3.24 19.70 7.28
C PRO A 30 3.43 20.24 5.86
N ASN A 31 4.64 20.16 5.31
CA ASN A 31 4.90 20.50 3.92
C ASN A 31 4.26 19.53 2.92
N TYR A 32 3.81 18.37 3.36
CA TYR A 32 3.01 17.44 2.53
C TYR A 32 1.54 17.85 2.42
N LYS A 33 1.09 18.84 3.19
CA LYS A 33 -0.28 19.33 3.12
C LYS A 33 -0.64 19.75 1.69
N ASP A 34 -1.81 19.31 1.24
CA ASP A 34 -2.38 19.57 -0.09
C ASP A 34 -1.62 18.94 -1.28
N VAL A 35 -0.50 18.23 -1.03
CA VAL A 35 0.27 17.52 -2.06
C VAL A 35 0.37 16.02 -1.80
N PHE A 36 -0.23 15.56 -0.70
CA PHE A 36 -0.36 14.14 -0.34
C PHE A 36 -1.81 13.69 -0.53
N VAL A 37 -1.99 12.54 -1.13
CA VAL A 37 -3.30 11.87 -1.27
C VAL A 37 -3.22 10.46 -0.72
N TRP A 38 -4.34 9.90 -0.32
CA TRP A 38 -4.39 8.53 0.14
C TRP A 38 -5.68 7.84 -0.29
N ALA A 39 -5.75 6.52 -0.21
CA ALA A 39 -6.99 5.77 -0.40
C ALA A 39 -7.76 5.68 0.92
N ASN A 40 -9.09 5.70 0.84
CA ASN A 40 -9.95 5.58 2.01
C ASN A 40 -9.93 4.14 2.54
N PRO A 41 -9.52 3.88 3.78
CA PRO A 41 -9.53 2.54 4.38
C PRO A 41 -10.91 1.88 4.41
N THR A 42 -11.99 2.67 4.46
CA THR A 42 -13.35 2.11 4.49
C THR A 42 -13.78 1.51 3.16
N THR A 43 -13.13 1.89 2.05
CA THR A 43 -13.45 1.41 0.70
C THR A 43 -12.32 0.63 0.04
N ALA A 44 -11.09 0.78 0.52
CA ALA A 44 -9.89 0.19 -0.06
C ALA A 44 -9.16 -0.73 0.92
N GLY A 45 -9.12 -2.03 0.64
CA GLY A 45 -8.44 -3.02 1.49
C GLY A 45 -6.96 -2.71 1.72
N GLY A 46 -6.24 -2.23 0.71
CA GLY A 46 -4.84 -1.85 0.85
C GLY A 46 -4.62 -0.68 1.81
N ALA A 47 -5.53 0.28 1.83
CA ALA A 47 -5.49 1.38 2.79
C ALA A 47 -5.83 0.90 4.21
N TYR A 48 -6.77 -0.06 4.35
CA TYR A 48 -7.00 -0.71 5.64
C TYR A 48 -5.74 -1.40 6.17
N ILE A 49 -5.03 -2.15 5.33
CA ILE A 49 -3.79 -2.82 5.73
C ILE A 49 -2.74 -1.80 6.18
N ALA A 50 -2.60 -0.67 5.47
CA ALA A 50 -1.69 0.39 5.87
C ALA A 50 -2.11 1.04 7.20
N THR A 51 -3.42 1.21 7.44
CA THR A 51 -3.96 1.69 8.72
C THR A 51 -3.68 0.70 9.86
N ALA A 52 -3.99 -0.58 9.66
CA ALA A 52 -3.72 -1.63 10.64
C ALA A 52 -2.21 -1.79 10.90
N CYS A 53 -1.36 -1.62 9.87
CA CYS A 53 0.08 -1.60 10.01
C CYS A 53 0.55 -0.55 11.03
N GLN A 54 -0.04 0.65 11.04
CA GLN A 54 0.30 1.66 12.04
C GLN A 54 -0.13 1.23 13.45
N ILE A 55 -1.27 0.55 13.59
CA ILE A 55 -1.73 0.02 14.89
C ILE A 55 -0.74 -1.04 15.43
N PHE A 56 -0.29 -1.97 14.57
CA PHE A 56 0.71 -2.97 14.96
C PHE A 56 2.09 -2.36 15.24
N ARG A 57 2.45 -1.27 14.52
CA ARG A 57 3.73 -0.57 14.69
C ARG A 57 3.80 0.25 15.98
N LEU A 58 2.74 0.96 16.32
CA LEU A 58 2.74 1.99 17.36
C LEU A 58 1.94 1.62 18.62
N GLY A 59 1.07 0.62 18.51
CA GLY A 59 -0.03 0.43 19.46
C GLY A 59 -1.22 1.34 19.14
N GLU A 60 -2.38 1.02 19.70
CA GLU A 60 -3.65 1.62 19.28
C GLU A 60 -3.67 3.15 19.44
N ASP A 61 -3.41 3.66 20.63
CA ASP A 61 -3.54 5.11 20.92
C ASP A 61 -2.60 5.95 20.05
N ALA A 62 -1.30 5.58 20.01
CA ALA A 62 -0.31 6.31 19.23
C ALA A 62 -0.56 6.20 17.72
N ALA A 63 -1.12 5.09 17.25
CA ALA A 63 -1.51 4.94 15.86
C ALA A 63 -2.65 5.89 15.47
N TRP A 64 -3.63 6.10 16.34
CA TRP A 64 -4.70 7.07 16.09
C TRP A 64 -4.19 8.51 16.08
N ASP A 65 -3.26 8.86 16.95
CA ASP A 65 -2.60 10.17 16.93
C ASP A 65 -1.81 10.38 15.62
N TYR A 66 -1.08 9.33 15.18
CA TYR A 66 -0.39 9.32 13.88
C TYR A 66 -1.37 9.53 12.71
N LEU A 67 -2.46 8.76 12.65
CA LEU A 67 -3.43 8.81 11.56
C LEU A 67 -4.15 10.17 11.48
N LYS A 68 -4.50 10.75 12.63
CA LYS A 68 -5.08 12.11 12.71
C LYS A 68 -4.11 13.18 12.26
N THR A 69 -2.84 13.02 12.59
CA THR A 69 -1.79 13.96 12.14
C THR A 69 -1.55 13.82 10.63
N LEU A 70 -1.47 12.57 10.13
CA LEU A 70 -1.33 12.30 8.70
C LEU A 70 -2.51 12.86 7.90
N ASP A 71 -3.74 12.76 8.43
CA ASP A 71 -4.95 13.28 7.80
C ASP A 71 -4.87 14.78 7.49
N GLN A 72 -4.18 15.55 8.32
CA GLN A 72 -3.99 17.00 8.09
C GLN A 72 -3.21 17.30 6.80
N ASN A 73 -2.41 16.32 6.32
CA ASN A 73 -1.66 16.41 5.08
C ASN A 73 -2.45 15.87 3.88
N VAL A 74 -3.46 15.02 4.10
CA VAL A 74 -4.23 14.39 3.02
C VAL A 74 -5.10 15.42 2.31
N HIS A 75 -4.86 15.69 1.03
CA HIS A 75 -5.72 16.55 0.21
C HIS A 75 -7.13 15.94 0.07
N HIS A 76 -7.21 14.70 -0.39
CA HIS A 76 -8.46 13.92 -0.43
C HIS A 76 -8.20 12.41 -0.43
N TYR A 77 -9.26 11.64 -0.17
CA TYR A 77 -9.21 10.18 -0.15
C TYR A 77 -9.82 9.59 -1.45
N TYR A 78 -9.06 8.76 -2.13
CA TYR A 78 -9.54 7.96 -3.26
C TYR A 78 -10.31 6.71 -2.80
N LYS A 79 -11.21 6.19 -3.65
CA LYS A 79 -11.97 4.97 -3.34
C LYS A 79 -11.15 3.70 -3.43
N GLY A 80 -10.24 3.59 -4.38
CA GLY A 80 -9.42 2.41 -4.64
C GLY A 80 -7.97 2.60 -4.23
N ALA A 81 -7.32 1.54 -3.74
CA ALA A 81 -5.92 1.58 -3.33
C ALA A 81 -4.94 1.85 -4.49
N GLY A 82 -5.32 1.50 -5.72
CA GLY A 82 -4.53 1.76 -6.93
C GLY A 82 -4.76 3.14 -7.55
N ASP A 83 -5.86 3.81 -7.18
CA ASP A 83 -6.28 5.06 -7.82
C ASP A 83 -5.33 6.23 -7.52
N VAL A 84 -4.56 6.14 -6.45
CA VAL A 84 -3.57 7.15 -6.03
C VAL A 84 -2.29 7.15 -6.87
N ILE A 85 -1.99 6.06 -7.57
CA ILE A 85 -0.68 5.89 -8.23
C ILE A 85 -0.56 6.80 -9.44
N SER A 86 -1.56 6.82 -10.31
CA SER A 86 -1.54 7.65 -11.53
C SER A 86 -1.43 9.15 -11.23
N PRO A 87 -2.21 9.75 -10.32
CA PRO A 87 -2.07 11.16 -9.96
C PRO A 87 -0.68 11.52 -9.42
N VAL A 88 -0.05 10.64 -8.63
CA VAL A 88 1.33 10.86 -8.18
C VAL A 88 2.32 10.68 -9.32
N ALA A 89 2.19 9.64 -10.13
CA ALA A 89 3.08 9.39 -11.26
C ALA A 89 3.08 10.52 -12.30
N THR A 90 1.91 11.10 -12.58
CA THR A 90 1.77 12.23 -13.53
C THR A 90 2.09 13.59 -12.91
N GLY A 91 2.35 13.65 -11.61
CA GLY A 91 2.68 14.89 -10.92
C GLY A 91 1.47 15.78 -10.58
N GLU A 92 0.26 15.25 -10.53
CA GLU A 92 -0.87 15.95 -9.95
C GLU A 92 -0.68 16.11 -8.43
N PHE A 93 -0.18 15.05 -7.77
CA PHE A 93 0.25 15.08 -6.36
C PHE A 93 1.71 14.65 -6.23
N ILE A 94 2.30 14.93 -5.06
CA ILE A 94 3.70 14.61 -4.80
C ILE A 94 3.85 13.25 -4.14
N ALA A 95 2.95 12.90 -3.21
CA ALA A 95 3.12 11.72 -2.36
C ALA A 95 1.82 10.93 -2.13
N SER A 96 1.97 9.65 -1.89
CA SER A 96 0.90 8.75 -1.41
C SER A 96 1.45 7.52 -0.73
N ILE A 97 0.53 6.73 -0.12
CA ILE A 97 0.77 5.35 0.32
C ILE A 97 0.09 4.43 -0.69
N ALA A 98 0.84 3.49 -1.25
CA ALA A 98 0.35 2.57 -2.28
C ALA A 98 0.99 1.18 -2.21
N TRP A 99 0.49 0.24 -2.99
CA TRP A 99 1.09 -1.07 -3.18
C TRP A 99 2.43 -0.97 -3.91
N ALA A 100 3.45 -1.65 -3.40
CA ALA A 100 4.79 -1.62 -3.99
C ALA A 100 4.82 -2.17 -5.41
N HIS A 101 4.17 -3.31 -5.67
CA HIS A 101 4.19 -3.97 -6.98
C HIS A 101 3.51 -3.13 -8.08
N ASP A 102 2.36 -2.50 -7.78
CA ASP A 102 1.65 -1.64 -8.75
C ASP A 102 2.44 -0.36 -9.02
N SER A 103 3.03 0.23 -7.98
CA SER A 103 3.85 1.44 -8.10
C SER A 103 5.15 1.17 -8.86
N PHE A 104 5.80 0.04 -8.59
CA PHE A 104 6.99 -0.37 -9.31
C PHE A 104 6.72 -0.60 -10.81
N LYS A 105 5.56 -1.18 -11.14
CA LYS A 105 5.14 -1.33 -12.53
C LYS A 105 5.06 0.00 -13.27
N ILE A 106 4.54 1.03 -12.64
CA ILE A 106 4.43 2.39 -13.22
C ILE A 106 5.82 3.04 -13.31
N GLN A 107 6.68 2.86 -12.30
CA GLN A 107 8.07 3.30 -12.35
C GLN A 107 8.83 2.68 -13.53
N GLN A 108 8.64 1.38 -13.81
CA GLN A 108 9.25 0.69 -14.95
C GLN A 108 8.76 1.22 -16.32
N GLN A 109 7.65 1.93 -16.36
CA GLN A 109 7.15 2.62 -17.56
C GLN A 109 7.81 3.99 -17.79
N GLY A 110 8.74 4.40 -16.92
CA GLY A 110 9.53 5.63 -17.06
C GLY A 110 8.89 6.87 -16.42
N TYR A 111 7.85 6.70 -15.59
CA TYR A 111 7.33 7.81 -14.79
C TYR A 111 8.32 8.18 -13.67
N PRO A 112 8.42 9.47 -13.29
CA PRO A 112 9.31 9.96 -12.24
C PRO A 112 8.79 9.61 -10.85
N LEU A 113 8.51 8.32 -10.64
CA LEU A 113 7.94 7.78 -9.41
C LEU A 113 9.03 7.06 -8.62
N LYS A 114 9.30 7.53 -7.42
CA LYS A 114 10.15 6.84 -6.45
C LYS A 114 9.31 5.98 -5.54
N LEU A 115 9.70 4.71 -5.44
CA LEU A 115 9.15 3.76 -4.49
C LEU A 115 10.05 3.66 -3.27
N ILE A 116 9.46 3.80 -2.08
CA ILE A 116 10.14 3.68 -0.79
C ILE A 116 9.40 2.64 0.04
N ILE A 117 10.11 1.67 0.56
CA ILE A 117 9.58 0.66 1.48
C ILE A 117 10.09 1.01 2.88
N PRO A 118 9.29 1.67 3.72
CA PRO A 118 9.72 2.04 5.07
C PRO A 118 9.91 0.80 5.95
N LYS A 119 10.73 0.94 6.98
CA LYS A 119 10.83 -0.09 8.03
C LYS A 119 9.48 -0.29 8.71
N GLN A 120 9.30 -1.47 9.30
CA GLN A 120 8.06 -1.87 9.96
C GLN A 120 6.83 -1.72 9.04
N THR A 121 6.99 -2.16 7.80
CA THR A 121 5.87 -2.25 6.84
C THR A 121 5.14 -3.59 6.98
N ALA A 122 3.97 -3.70 6.34
CA ALA A 122 3.20 -4.94 6.26
C ALA A 122 3.07 -5.43 4.82
N TYR A 123 2.71 -6.68 4.67
CA TYR A 123 2.33 -7.27 3.38
C TYR A 123 1.04 -8.08 3.50
N GLU A 124 0.40 -8.30 2.37
CA GLU A 124 -0.79 -9.15 2.25
C GLU A 124 -0.51 -10.35 1.37
N ILE A 125 -1.15 -11.47 1.68
CA ILE A 125 -1.20 -12.65 0.81
C ILE A 125 -2.57 -12.67 0.14
N GLY A 126 -2.59 -12.53 -1.19
CA GLY A 126 -3.81 -12.63 -1.97
C GLY A 126 -4.40 -14.04 -1.91
N GLY A 127 -5.69 -14.13 -1.63
CA GLY A 127 -6.43 -15.40 -1.58
C GLY A 127 -7.27 -15.61 -2.83
N SER A 128 -7.31 -16.86 -3.31
CA SER A 128 -8.23 -17.30 -4.37
C SER A 128 -9.09 -18.43 -3.84
N ALA A 129 -10.39 -18.41 -4.15
CA ALA A 129 -11.34 -19.42 -3.69
C ALA A 129 -12.29 -19.84 -4.79
N ILE A 130 -12.77 -21.08 -4.73
CA ILE A 130 -13.79 -21.61 -5.62
C ILE A 130 -15.17 -21.28 -5.05
N ILE A 131 -16.00 -20.61 -5.84
CA ILE A 131 -17.37 -20.28 -5.44
C ILE A 131 -18.19 -21.57 -5.38
N LYS A 132 -18.79 -21.86 -4.22
CA LYS A 132 -19.69 -23.02 -4.06
C LYS A 132 -20.91 -22.88 -4.97
N GLY A 133 -21.20 -23.92 -5.74
CA GLY A 133 -22.30 -23.89 -6.69
C GLY A 133 -22.05 -23.15 -8.00
N GLY A 134 -20.82 -22.71 -8.24
CA GLY A 134 -20.42 -22.10 -9.52
C GLY A 134 -20.57 -23.07 -10.70
N PRO A 135 -20.85 -22.56 -11.92
CA PRO A 135 -21.17 -23.40 -13.08
C PRO A 135 -19.96 -24.18 -13.63
N ASN A 136 -18.74 -23.77 -13.29
CA ASN A 136 -17.50 -24.34 -13.85
C ASN A 136 -16.53 -24.81 -12.76
N THR A 137 -17.03 -25.46 -11.72
CA THR A 137 -16.25 -25.86 -10.53
C THR A 137 -15.02 -26.70 -10.89
N GLU A 138 -15.12 -27.66 -11.80
CA GLU A 138 -13.98 -28.52 -12.18
C GLU A 138 -12.89 -27.72 -12.92
N ASN A 139 -13.26 -26.83 -13.81
CA ASN A 139 -12.30 -25.93 -14.45
C ASN A 139 -11.66 -24.95 -13.45
N ALA A 140 -12.43 -24.48 -12.47
CA ALA A 140 -11.93 -23.62 -11.41
C ALA A 140 -10.86 -24.32 -10.54
N LYS A 141 -11.03 -25.63 -10.25
CA LYS A 141 -10.01 -26.44 -9.57
C LYS A 141 -8.71 -26.48 -10.37
N VAL A 142 -8.80 -26.82 -11.67
CA VAL A 142 -7.63 -26.83 -12.56
C VAL A 142 -6.92 -25.48 -12.60
N PHE A 143 -7.69 -24.39 -12.65
CA PHE A 143 -7.13 -23.05 -12.66
C PHE A 143 -6.42 -22.71 -11.33
N ILE A 144 -7.01 -23.04 -10.19
CA ILE A 144 -6.38 -22.84 -8.87
C ILE A 144 -5.09 -23.66 -8.75
N ASP A 145 -5.10 -24.92 -9.19
CA ASP A 145 -3.91 -25.78 -9.19
C ASP A 145 -2.81 -25.19 -10.08
N TRP A 146 -3.17 -24.66 -11.26
CA TRP A 146 -2.23 -23.98 -12.15
C TRP A 146 -1.64 -22.72 -11.52
N LEU A 147 -2.43 -21.88 -10.82
CA LEU A 147 -1.94 -20.67 -10.14
C LEU A 147 -0.81 -20.95 -9.15
N LEU A 148 -0.77 -22.18 -8.59
CA LEU A 148 0.27 -22.60 -7.65
C LEU A 148 1.48 -23.26 -8.33
N THR A 149 1.46 -23.42 -9.66
CA THR A 149 2.64 -23.94 -10.40
C THR A 149 3.75 -22.92 -10.44
N LYS A 150 4.99 -23.41 -10.65
CA LYS A 150 6.15 -22.54 -10.81
C LYS A 150 5.98 -21.60 -12.01
N GLU A 151 5.50 -22.13 -13.13
CA GLU A 151 5.23 -21.36 -14.35
C GLU A 151 4.29 -20.16 -14.10
N ALA A 152 3.16 -20.40 -13.43
CA ALA A 152 2.19 -19.34 -13.13
C ALA A 152 2.76 -18.29 -12.18
N GLN A 153 3.54 -18.72 -11.19
CA GLN A 153 4.18 -17.80 -10.26
C GLN A 153 5.29 -16.98 -10.93
N GLU A 154 6.11 -17.57 -11.79
CA GLU A 154 7.10 -16.85 -12.61
C GLU A 154 6.43 -15.85 -13.55
N LEU A 155 5.32 -16.22 -14.19
CA LEU A 155 4.51 -15.32 -15.01
C LEU A 155 3.95 -14.15 -14.20
N SER A 156 3.43 -14.41 -12.99
CA SER A 156 2.94 -13.36 -12.09
C SER A 156 4.05 -12.39 -11.69
N VAL A 157 5.22 -12.90 -11.32
CA VAL A 157 6.40 -12.07 -11.02
C VAL A 157 6.77 -11.19 -12.22
N ALA A 158 6.85 -11.78 -13.42
CA ALA A 158 7.28 -11.07 -14.63
C ALA A 158 6.30 -10.00 -15.11
N THR A 159 4.99 -10.17 -14.86
CA THR A 159 3.95 -9.29 -15.43
C THR A 159 3.33 -8.33 -14.42
N SER A 160 3.27 -8.72 -13.15
CA SER A 160 2.62 -7.94 -12.09
C SER A 160 3.56 -7.53 -10.96
N TYR A 161 4.82 -7.95 -10.98
CA TYR A 161 5.83 -7.67 -9.93
C TYR A 161 5.37 -8.09 -8.52
N ARG A 162 4.43 -9.04 -8.43
CA ARG A 162 3.99 -9.59 -7.14
C ARG A 162 4.98 -10.62 -6.65
N TYR A 163 5.18 -10.64 -5.33
CA TYR A 163 6.01 -11.66 -4.71
C TYR A 163 5.35 -13.04 -4.86
N PRO A 164 6.11 -14.07 -5.25
CA PRO A 164 5.60 -15.42 -5.36
C PRO A 164 5.33 -16.01 -3.98
N VAL A 165 4.36 -16.94 -3.89
CA VAL A 165 4.17 -17.74 -2.67
C VAL A 165 5.01 -19.01 -2.66
N ARG A 166 5.69 -19.31 -3.77
CA ARG A 166 6.62 -20.44 -3.89
C ARG A 166 8.04 -20.00 -3.54
N THR A 167 8.73 -20.82 -2.76
CA THR A 167 10.14 -20.57 -2.37
C THR A 167 11.16 -20.87 -3.45
N ASP A 168 10.76 -21.59 -4.53
CA ASP A 168 11.59 -21.91 -5.67
C ASP A 168 11.40 -20.95 -6.88
N VAL A 169 10.69 -19.85 -6.66
CA VAL A 169 10.51 -18.73 -7.60
C VAL A 169 11.13 -17.48 -7.01
N ALA A 170 11.98 -16.81 -7.78
CA ALA A 170 12.65 -15.60 -7.33
C ALA A 170 11.68 -14.42 -7.16
N ALA A 171 11.98 -13.54 -6.23
CA ALA A 171 11.29 -12.26 -6.07
C ALA A 171 11.44 -11.37 -7.33
N PRO A 172 10.57 -10.37 -7.54
CA PRO A 172 10.68 -9.45 -8.67
C PRO A 172 12.03 -8.72 -8.67
N ALA A 173 12.74 -8.76 -9.81
CA ALA A 173 14.00 -8.04 -9.94
C ALA A 173 13.78 -6.52 -9.78
N GLY A 174 14.60 -5.90 -8.95
CA GLY A 174 14.51 -4.45 -8.63
C GLY A 174 13.65 -4.12 -7.40
N LEU A 175 12.99 -5.11 -6.81
CA LEU A 175 12.40 -5.00 -5.47
C LEU A 175 13.22 -5.80 -4.46
N PRO A 176 13.29 -5.39 -3.18
CA PRO A 176 13.94 -6.19 -2.14
C PRO A 176 13.20 -7.51 -1.94
N THR A 177 13.90 -8.55 -1.52
CA THR A 177 13.24 -9.80 -1.06
C THR A 177 12.47 -9.54 0.23
N LEU A 178 11.50 -10.41 0.57
CA LEU A 178 10.77 -10.28 1.85
C LEU A 178 11.68 -10.42 3.07
N GLU A 179 12.80 -11.10 2.94
CA GLU A 179 13.82 -11.26 4.00
C GLU A 179 14.62 -9.99 4.24
N GLU A 180 14.74 -9.13 3.22
CA GLU A 180 15.42 -7.83 3.30
C GLU A 180 14.49 -6.71 3.79
N VAL A 181 13.18 -6.94 3.77
CA VAL A 181 12.19 -5.96 4.23
C VAL A 181 11.99 -6.09 5.75
N ASP A 182 12.13 -4.99 6.46
CA ASP A 182 11.81 -4.90 7.89
C ASP A 182 10.27 -4.87 8.03
N LEU A 183 9.70 -6.00 8.43
CA LEU A 183 8.26 -6.19 8.57
C LEU A 183 7.82 -5.97 10.02
N VAL A 184 6.67 -5.33 10.20
CA VAL A 184 5.98 -5.32 11.48
C VAL A 184 5.42 -6.71 11.79
N ASP A 185 5.33 -7.07 13.06
CA ASP A 185 4.62 -8.28 13.49
C ASP A 185 3.11 -8.10 13.27
N TYR A 186 2.69 -8.40 12.04
CA TYR A 186 1.33 -8.18 11.56
C TYR A 186 0.49 -9.44 11.76
N ASP A 187 -0.26 -9.53 12.86
CA ASP A 187 -1.22 -10.60 13.11
C ASP A 187 -2.45 -10.44 12.21
N ARG A 188 -2.60 -11.34 11.23
CA ARG A 188 -3.69 -11.30 10.24
C ARG A 188 -5.05 -11.62 10.84
N ASP A 189 -5.11 -12.51 11.82
CA ASP A 189 -6.35 -12.88 12.49
C ASP A 189 -6.83 -11.73 13.37
N GLN A 190 -5.92 -11.10 14.09
CA GLN A 190 -6.22 -9.89 14.84
C GLN A 190 -6.63 -8.75 13.90
N ALA A 191 -5.91 -8.52 12.81
CA ALA A 191 -6.27 -7.51 11.81
C ALA A 191 -7.66 -7.76 11.21
N ALA A 192 -8.01 -9.01 10.93
CA ALA A 192 -9.34 -9.34 10.44
C ALA A 192 -10.43 -9.09 11.51
N SER A 193 -10.17 -9.45 12.77
CA SER A 193 -11.15 -9.28 13.85
C SER A 193 -11.42 -7.84 14.25
N MET A 194 -10.39 -6.97 14.20
CA MET A 194 -10.52 -5.54 14.54
C MET A 194 -11.02 -4.67 13.38
N LYS A 195 -11.13 -5.24 12.17
CA LYS A 195 -11.36 -4.45 10.95
C LYS A 195 -12.59 -3.55 11.03
N GLU A 196 -13.74 -4.09 11.42
CA GLU A 196 -14.99 -3.33 11.48
C GLU A 196 -14.86 -2.12 12.42
N ALA A 197 -14.39 -2.35 13.65
CA ALA A 197 -14.19 -1.29 14.63
C ALA A 197 -13.19 -0.21 14.18
N VAL A 198 -12.09 -0.62 13.53
CA VAL A 198 -11.10 0.33 12.99
C VAL A 198 -11.71 1.17 11.86
N LEU A 199 -12.49 0.57 10.96
CA LEU A 199 -13.11 1.30 9.86
C LEU A 199 -14.20 2.26 10.35
N GLU A 200 -15.03 1.86 11.31
CA GLU A 200 -16.02 2.73 11.94
C GLU A 200 -15.35 3.93 12.64
N LYS A 201 -14.28 3.67 13.39
CA LYS A 201 -13.53 4.72 14.07
C LYS A 201 -12.84 5.66 13.09
N PHE A 202 -12.26 5.12 11.98
CA PHE A 202 -11.65 5.93 10.94
C PHE A 202 -12.68 6.85 10.27
N ASP A 203 -13.85 6.32 9.95
CA ASP A 203 -14.92 7.12 9.37
C ASP A 203 -15.39 8.21 10.32
N ALA A 204 -15.66 7.87 11.59
CA ALA A 204 -16.18 8.81 12.59
C ALA A 204 -15.19 9.91 12.98
N GLU A 205 -13.89 9.55 13.17
CA GLU A 205 -12.90 10.46 13.73
C GLU A 205 -12.08 11.21 12.66
N ILE A 206 -12.05 10.71 11.42
CA ILE A 206 -11.25 11.29 10.33
C ILE A 206 -12.17 11.74 9.19
N ILE A 207 -12.84 10.79 8.50
CA ILE A 207 -13.57 11.12 7.26
C ILE A 207 -14.73 12.08 7.53
N SER A 208 -15.57 11.78 8.52
CA SER A 208 -16.76 12.60 8.85
C SER A 208 -16.42 13.99 9.43
N ASN A 209 -15.17 14.19 9.86
CA ASN A 209 -14.70 15.49 10.37
C ASN A 209 -14.07 16.37 9.28
N ARG A 210 -13.97 15.89 8.06
CA ARG A 210 -13.50 16.67 6.91
C ARG A 210 -14.68 17.45 6.33
N ALA A 211 -14.77 18.72 6.68
CA ALA A 211 -15.79 19.64 6.13
C ALA A 211 -15.39 20.17 4.75
#